data_1049888562a8384fb670e4ab0ade5c38
#
_entry.id   1049888562a8384fb670e4ab0ade5c38
#
_cell.length_a   1.000
_cell.length_b   1.000
_cell.length_c   1.000
_cell.angle_alpha   90.00
_cell.angle_beta   90.00
_cell.angle_gamma   90.00
#
_symmetry.space_group_name_H-M   'P 1'
#
loop_
_entity.id
_entity.type
_entity.pdbx_description
1 polymer ?
#
loop_
_entity_poly.entity_id
_entity_poly.type
_entity_poly.pdbx_seq_one_letter_code
_entity_poly.pdbx_strand_id
1 'polypeptide(L)'
;MNRISSCLSALCTFCITVAAQEPVVSMPEKADTVCLLKESVIVAAPALPKYRETIPAQTLTGDELERLNSLSVADAVRYFSGVQLKDYGGVAGLKTVNVRSLGAAHTAVFYDGLQIGNAQNGQVDLGRFSLDEIGEISLYNGQKSDIFQPAKDFGASSSIYLQSARPVFSEGRKVNVKATLKTGSFGLLNPSASVAFRLSDNISLTVSSGLTNASGRYRFRCRGYDQLGRLSYDTTAVRHNGDIFSVRSEAALYGKTKTGNWSVRAYNYHSDRGVPGAIVSNVFRNGERMRDDNFFVQGRAVNVWSRKFRSMFNARYAYDYTFYEDKDSRSLHVTNTYRQNELYFSTANMWQAFSRMDVSLSYDFQWNSLDIANYMSGNAVFPRPYRLTNMVSLAASFDLGRLKMQGSAFGQFVSDRSREFDNVNDKRSELSPAFYVSYKLLRNRELYIRAFSKRSFRMPTFNDLYYTNSANALLKPESTVQTDLGTEYSDRFSFCTVHLSADAYWNMVKDKIIAYPNGQQFRWTMLNLGKVDIRGVDVSADVAVDISKLRLAARLQYTFQKAIDITDKTTFYYRNQIPYAPEHSGS
;
A
#
# COMPACT_ATOMS: atom_id res chain seq x y z
N MET A 1 -0.64 -8.60 34.94
CA MET A 1 -1.97 -9.20 34.82
C MET A 1 -3.15 -8.29 35.18
N ASN A 2 -2.93 -7.08 35.72
CA ASN A 2 -4.03 -6.22 36.23
C ASN A 2 -4.39 -4.98 35.37
N ARG A 3 -4.05 -4.93 34.09
CA ARG A 3 -4.44 -3.84 33.17
C ARG A 3 -5.29 -4.29 31.98
N ILE A 4 -5.52 -5.57 31.80
CA ILE A 4 -6.34 -6.14 30.72
C ILE A 4 -7.83 -6.24 31.13
N SER A 5 -8.10 -6.26 32.44
CA SER A 5 -9.46 -6.38 32.98
C SER A 5 -10.32 -5.12 32.78
N SER A 6 -9.70 -3.95 32.63
CA SER A 6 -10.41 -2.66 32.55
C SER A 6 -10.95 -2.35 31.14
N CYS A 7 -10.36 -2.91 30.09
CA CYS A 7 -10.84 -2.68 28.73
C CYS A 7 -11.99 -3.63 28.30
N LEU A 8 -12.03 -4.84 28.87
CA LEU A 8 -13.13 -5.77 28.57
C LEU A 8 -14.46 -5.39 29.25
N SER A 9 -14.43 -4.75 30.43
CA SER A 9 -15.63 -4.31 31.12
C SER A 9 -16.35 -3.14 30.44
N ALA A 10 -15.64 -2.30 29.67
CA ALA A 10 -16.26 -1.19 28.94
C ALA A 10 -16.98 -1.63 27.66
N LEU A 11 -16.59 -2.76 27.06
CA LEU A 11 -17.24 -3.28 25.83
C LEU A 11 -18.49 -4.12 26.13
N CYS A 12 -18.58 -4.76 27.29
CA CYS A 12 -19.72 -5.62 27.65
C CYS A 12 -20.95 -4.87 28.17
N THR A 13 -20.82 -3.62 28.60
CA THR A 13 -21.96 -2.88 29.22
C THR A 13 -22.82 -2.14 28.18
N PHE A 14 -22.48 -2.14 26.90
CA PHE A 14 -23.21 -1.42 25.85
C PHE A 14 -24.10 -2.33 24.97
N CYS A 15 -24.21 -3.63 25.27
CA CYS A 15 -24.90 -4.61 24.40
C CYS A 15 -26.25 -5.10 24.91
N ILE A 16 -26.92 -4.46 25.87
CA ILE A 16 -28.26 -4.89 26.27
C ILE A 16 -29.17 -3.67 26.31
N THR A 17 -29.91 -3.44 25.25
CA THR A 17 -31.32 -3.03 25.11
C THR A 17 -31.60 -2.46 23.73
N VAL A 18 -31.88 -3.31 22.76
CA VAL A 18 -32.71 -2.96 21.61
C VAL A 18 -33.69 -4.11 21.42
N ALA A 19 -34.91 -3.91 21.88
CA ALA A 19 -36.04 -4.80 21.63
C ALA A 19 -36.40 -4.76 20.14
N ALA A 20 -36.49 -5.93 19.54
CA ALA A 20 -36.94 -6.11 18.17
C ALA A 20 -38.45 -5.78 18.08
N GLN A 21 -38.80 -4.83 17.24
CA GLN A 21 -40.13 -4.74 16.63
C GLN A 21 -39.96 -4.95 15.13
N GLU A 22 -40.59 -6.01 14.63
CA GLU A 22 -40.70 -6.27 13.19
C GLU A 22 -41.62 -5.25 12.53
N PRO A 23 -41.24 -4.63 11.39
CA PRO A 23 -42.23 -3.93 10.57
C PRO A 23 -42.68 -4.82 9.42
N VAL A 24 -44.00 -4.94 9.33
CA VAL A 24 -44.75 -5.51 8.20
C VAL A 24 -44.38 -4.74 6.92
N VAL A 25 -43.88 -5.45 5.93
CA VAL A 25 -43.55 -4.90 4.61
C VAL A 25 -44.82 -4.92 3.76
N SER A 26 -45.39 -3.74 3.49
CA SER A 26 -46.27 -3.54 2.34
C SER A 26 -45.45 -2.96 1.17
N MET A 27 -45.49 -3.62 0.03
CA MET A 27 -44.89 -3.12 -1.22
C MET A 27 -45.71 -1.93 -1.73
N PRO A 28 -45.11 -0.84 -2.16
CA PRO A 28 -45.75 0.13 -3.02
C PRO A 28 -45.39 -0.05 -4.49
N GLU A 29 -46.43 0.16 -5.30
CA GLU A 29 -46.46 0.25 -6.75
C GLU A 29 -45.42 1.24 -7.33
N LYS A 30 -45.05 0.97 -8.58
CA LYS A 30 -44.20 1.83 -9.41
C LYS A 30 -44.83 3.23 -9.55
N ALA A 31 -44.11 4.22 -9.13
CA ALA A 31 -44.30 5.59 -9.59
C ALA A 31 -42.97 6.11 -10.13
N ASP A 32 -42.96 6.41 -11.42
CA ASP A 32 -41.90 7.22 -12.09
C ASP A 32 -41.94 8.62 -11.45
N THR A 33 -41.09 8.84 -10.49
CA THR A 33 -40.87 10.19 -9.95
C THR A 33 -39.47 10.64 -10.32
N VAL A 34 -39.37 11.54 -11.29
CA VAL A 34 -38.17 12.32 -11.55
C VAL A 34 -37.90 13.17 -10.31
N CYS A 35 -37.07 12.70 -9.42
CA CYS A 35 -36.54 13.51 -8.33
C CYS A 35 -35.55 14.51 -8.89
N LEU A 36 -35.98 15.75 -9.08
CA LEU A 36 -35.10 16.91 -9.19
C LEU A 36 -34.33 17.05 -7.87
N LEU A 37 -33.15 16.45 -7.81
CA LEU A 37 -32.19 16.71 -6.75
C LEU A 37 -31.80 18.19 -6.83
N LYS A 38 -32.24 19.00 -5.85
CA LYS A 38 -31.68 20.32 -5.60
C LYS A 38 -30.15 20.15 -5.54
N GLU A 39 -29.45 20.92 -6.37
CA GLU A 39 -28.01 20.94 -6.54
C GLU A 39 -27.26 20.85 -5.20
N SER A 40 -26.83 19.67 -4.82
CA SER A 40 -25.64 19.57 -4.01
C SER A 40 -24.48 19.70 -4.99
N VAL A 41 -23.86 20.86 -5.03
CA VAL A 41 -22.58 21.08 -5.73
C VAL A 41 -21.55 20.22 -5.00
N ILE A 42 -21.48 18.95 -5.38
CA ILE A 42 -20.33 18.13 -5.11
C ILE A 42 -19.25 18.70 -6.03
N VAL A 43 -18.40 19.57 -5.51
CA VAL A 43 -17.14 19.90 -6.14
C VAL A 43 -16.18 18.72 -5.88
N ALA A 44 -16.58 17.55 -6.27
CA ALA A 44 -15.64 16.52 -6.64
C ALA A 44 -15.20 16.88 -8.05
N ALA A 45 -13.90 17.03 -8.29
CA ALA A 45 -13.40 16.88 -9.65
C ALA A 45 -14.10 15.62 -10.21
N PRO A 46 -14.71 15.67 -11.40
CA PRO A 46 -15.31 14.48 -11.96
C PRO A 46 -14.22 13.42 -11.92
N ALA A 47 -14.44 12.36 -11.12
CA ALA A 47 -13.54 11.23 -11.14
C ALA A 47 -13.45 10.84 -12.61
N LEU A 48 -12.24 10.82 -13.16
CA LEU A 48 -12.05 10.33 -14.53
C LEU A 48 -12.78 9.00 -14.59
N PRO A 49 -13.66 8.77 -15.56
CA PRO A 49 -14.31 7.49 -15.69
C PRO A 49 -13.24 6.40 -15.59
N LYS A 50 -13.47 5.37 -14.82
CA LYS A 50 -12.54 4.26 -14.49
C LYS A 50 -11.71 3.76 -15.70
N TYR A 51 -12.18 4.03 -16.91
CA TYR A 51 -11.64 3.60 -18.20
C TYR A 51 -10.92 4.68 -19.01
N ARG A 52 -10.68 5.86 -18.46
CA ARG A 52 -10.02 6.98 -19.17
C ARG A 52 -8.72 7.40 -18.51
N GLU A 53 -8.14 6.53 -17.72
CA GLU A 53 -6.88 6.84 -17.07
C GLU A 53 -5.73 6.83 -18.09
N THR A 54 -4.84 7.82 -17.98
CA THR A 54 -3.67 7.93 -18.85
C THR A 54 -2.58 6.94 -18.46
N ILE A 55 -2.62 6.48 -17.22
CA ILE A 55 -1.65 5.57 -16.61
C ILE A 55 -2.31 4.23 -16.35
N PRO A 56 -1.63 3.10 -16.57
CA PRO A 56 -2.16 1.78 -16.26
C PRO A 56 -2.62 1.69 -14.81
N ALA A 57 -3.90 1.42 -14.61
CA ALA A 57 -4.51 1.31 -13.30
C ALA A 57 -5.35 0.05 -13.17
N GLN A 58 -5.26 -0.60 -12.03
CA GLN A 58 -6.10 -1.71 -11.63
C GLN A 58 -6.85 -1.34 -10.37
N THR A 59 -8.14 -1.61 -10.30
CA THR A 59 -8.99 -1.14 -9.19
C THR A 59 -9.88 -2.27 -8.68
N LEU A 60 -10.05 -2.33 -7.35
CA LEU A 60 -11.03 -3.14 -6.65
C LEU A 60 -11.93 -2.20 -5.85
N THR A 61 -13.24 -2.32 -6.03
CA THR A 61 -14.21 -1.43 -5.38
C THR A 61 -15.19 -2.22 -4.52
N GLY A 62 -15.85 -1.56 -3.58
CA GLY A 62 -16.91 -1.98 -2.67
C GLY A 62 -17.35 -3.44 -2.78
N ASP A 63 -18.29 -3.74 -3.65
CA ASP A 63 -18.84 -5.10 -3.84
C ASP A 63 -17.79 -6.14 -4.26
N GLU A 64 -16.77 -5.73 -5.04
CA GLU A 64 -15.69 -6.64 -5.43
C GLU A 64 -14.82 -7.00 -4.23
N LEU A 65 -14.49 -6.01 -3.37
CA LEU A 65 -13.72 -6.23 -2.15
C LEU A 65 -14.46 -7.15 -1.16
N GLU A 66 -15.78 -6.97 -1.01
CA GLU A 66 -16.60 -7.81 -0.14
C GLU A 66 -16.64 -9.26 -0.63
N ARG A 67 -16.76 -9.48 -1.95
CA ARG A 67 -16.77 -10.84 -2.56
C ARG A 67 -15.46 -11.59 -2.42
N LEU A 68 -14.32 -10.89 -2.39
CA LEU A 68 -13.02 -11.53 -2.21
C LEU A 68 -12.87 -12.17 -0.81
N ASN A 69 -13.70 -11.77 0.16
CA ASN A 69 -13.65 -12.24 1.55
C ASN A 69 -12.23 -12.27 2.14
N SER A 70 -11.42 -11.32 1.76
CA SER A 70 -10.03 -11.19 2.21
C SER A 70 -9.97 -10.63 3.64
N LEU A 71 -8.95 -11.00 4.41
CA LEU A 71 -8.75 -10.50 5.77
C LEU A 71 -8.11 -9.12 5.79
N SER A 72 -7.21 -8.87 4.86
CA SER A 72 -6.41 -7.65 4.81
C SER A 72 -6.28 -7.11 3.39
N VAL A 73 -5.84 -5.87 3.28
CA VAL A 73 -5.47 -5.25 2.01
C VAL A 73 -4.44 -6.08 1.25
N ALA A 74 -3.46 -6.67 1.95
CA ALA A 74 -2.46 -7.54 1.35
C ALA A 74 -3.08 -8.70 0.58
N ASP A 75 -4.12 -9.32 1.15
CA ASP A 75 -4.79 -10.45 0.53
C ASP A 75 -5.63 -10.02 -0.69
N ALA A 76 -6.15 -8.80 -0.69
CA ALA A 76 -6.90 -8.26 -1.83
C ALA A 76 -5.99 -7.86 -3.00
N VAL A 77 -4.84 -7.23 -2.75
CA VAL A 77 -3.95 -6.77 -3.83
C VAL A 77 -3.26 -7.91 -4.59
N ARG A 78 -3.30 -9.14 -4.08
CA ARG A 78 -2.81 -10.32 -4.82
C ARG A 78 -3.56 -10.59 -6.13
N TYR A 79 -4.78 -10.05 -6.24
CA TYR A 79 -5.62 -10.16 -7.43
C TYR A 79 -5.32 -9.08 -8.49
N PHE A 80 -4.26 -8.31 -8.33
CA PHE A 80 -3.75 -7.42 -9.37
C PHE A 80 -2.64 -8.10 -10.18
N SER A 81 -2.62 -7.89 -11.50
CA SER A 81 -1.53 -8.37 -12.35
C SER A 81 -0.23 -7.63 -12.02
N GLY A 82 0.91 -8.28 -12.21
CA GLY A 82 2.22 -7.73 -11.87
C GLY A 82 2.53 -7.67 -10.38
N VAL A 83 1.62 -8.10 -9.51
CA VAL A 83 1.78 -8.05 -8.06
C VAL A 83 2.25 -9.40 -7.50
N GLN A 84 3.27 -9.33 -6.67
CA GLN A 84 3.78 -10.44 -5.89
C GLN A 84 3.66 -10.12 -4.40
N LEU A 85 2.85 -10.91 -3.71
CA LEU A 85 2.73 -10.81 -2.25
C LEU A 85 3.83 -11.65 -1.60
N LYS A 86 4.65 -11.03 -0.76
CA LYS A 86 5.56 -11.71 0.15
C LYS A 86 4.90 -11.82 1.52
N ASP A 87 4.62 -13.03 1.94
CA ASP A 87 4.04 -13.37 3.23
C ASP A 87 5.09 -14.08 4.10
N TYR A 88 5.43 -13.48 5.22
CA TYR A 88 6.49 -13.93 6.12
C TYR A 88 5.96 -14.75 7.30
N GLY A 89 4.80 -15.35 7.20
CA GLY A 89 4.34 -16.22 8.28
C GLY A 89 2.84 -16.45 8.41
N GLY A 90 2.07 -16.32 7.35
CA GLY A 90 0.63 -16.59 7.34
C GLY A 90 -0.19 -15.47 8.00
N VAL A 91 -1.12 -15.80 8.91
CA VAL A 91 -2.04 -14.80 9.50
C VAL A 91 -1.29 -13.73 10.29
N ALA A 92 -0.22 -14.11 11.00
CA ALA A 92 0.61 -13.20 11.79
C ALA A 92 1.74 -12.56 11.00
N GLY A 93 2.03 -13.05 9.79
CA GLY A 93 3.19 -12.65 9.01
C GLY A 93 3.13 -11.20 8.54
N LEU A 94 4.31 -10.59 8.46
CA LEU A 94 4.49 -9.35 7.70
C LEU A 94 4.11 -9.61 6.24
N LYS A 95 3.32 -8.74 5.64
CA LYS A 95 2.87 -8.87 4.25
C LYS A 95 3.29 -7.65 3.43
N THR A 96 4.26 -7.85 2.55
CA THR A 96 4.76 -6.80 1.66
C THR A 96 4.45 -7.11 0.21
N VAL A 97 4.35 -6.07 -0.60
CA VAL A 97 3.99 -6.18 -2.01
C VAL A 97 5.16 -5.72 -2.87
N ASN A 98 5.51 -6.54 -3.84
CA ASN A 98 6.47 -6.24 -4.88
C ASN A 98 5.74 -6.16 -6.22
N VAL A 99 5.85 -5.04 -6.92
CA VAL A 99 5.23 -4.82 -8.22
C VAL A 99 6.28 -4.94 -9.30
N ARG A 100 6.03 -5.80 -10.31
CA ARG A 100 6.92 -6.02 -11.47
C ARG A 100 8.38 -6.26 -11.09
N SER A 101 8.63 -6.99 -10.02
CA SER A 101 9.97 -7.35 -9.48
C SER A 101 10.90 -6.17 -9.14
N LEU A 102 10.39 -4.94 -9.02
CA LEU A 102 11.18 -3.78 -8.62
C LEU A 102 11.61 -3.85 -7.15
N GLY A 103 10.84 -4.50 -6.30
CA GLY A 103 11.05 -4.60 -4.86
C GLY A 103 9.98 -3.84 -4.06
N ALA A 104 9.70 -4.30 -2.84
CA ALA A 104 8.64 -3.73 -2.01
C ALA A 104 8.90 -2.26 -1.62
N ALA A 105 10.15 -1.85 -1.50
CA ALA A 105 10.52 -0.47 -1.20
C ALA A 105 10.31 0.52 -2.37
N HIS A 106 10.03 0.02 -3.57
CA HIS A 106 9.66 0.83 -4.75
C HIS A 106 8.14 1.04 -4.88
N THR A 107 7.34 0.38 -4.03
CA THR A 107 5.89 0.49 -4.03
C THR A 107 5.44 1.44 -2.93
N ALA A 108 4.91 2.58 -3.31
CA ALA A 108 4.32 3.52 -2.36
C ALA A 108 2.89 3.10 -1.99
N VAL A 109 2.51 3.26 -0.74
CA VAL A 109 1.16 2.99 -0.24
C VAL A 109 0.57 4.28 0.28
N PHE A 110 -0.62 4.63 -0.20
CA PHE A 110 -1.34 5.84 0.18
C PHE A 110 -2.65 5.48 0.88
N TYR A 111 -2.94 6.13 1.99
CA TYR A 111 -4.21 6.01 2.70
C TYR A 111 -4.93 7.36 2.70
N ASP A 112 -6.11 7.41 2.07
CA ASP A 112 -6.87 8.64 1.80
C ASP A 112 -6.04 9.77 1.16
N GLY A 113 -5.09 9.40 0.29
CA GLY A 113 -4.26 10.32 -0.48
C GLY A 113 -3.01 10.83 0.23
N LEU A 114 -2.66 10.30 1.41
CA LEU A 114 -1.38 10.55 2.07
C LEU A 114 -0.55 9.28 2.13
N GLN A 115 0.71 9.37 1.73
CA GLN A 115 1.60 8.21 1.72
C GLN A 115 1.90 7.75 3.15
N ILE A 116 1.74 6.45 3.39
CA ILE A 116 2.20 5.78 4.60
C ILE A 116 3.70 5.50 4.42
N GLY A 117 4.51 6.14 5.25
CA GLY A 117 5.96 5.99 5.22
C GLY A 117 6.47 4.94 6.19
N ASN A 118 7.65 4.42 5.91
CA ASN A 118 8.50 3.73 6.85
C ASN A 118 9.96 4.05 6.51
N ALA A 119 10.53 5.04 7.20
CA ALA A 119 11.91 5.47 6.95
C ALA A 119 12.96 4.45 7.44
N GLN A 120 12.57 3.56 8.36
CA GLN A 120 13.46 2.53 8.91
C GLN A 120 13.81 1.48 7.86
N ASN A 121 12.80 0.86 7.22
CA ASN A 121 13.01 -0.28 6.30
C ASN A 121 12.42 -0.07 4.90
N GLY A 122 11.73 1.04 4.65
CA GLY A 122 11.17 1.40 3.34
C GLY A 122 9.99 0.56 2.87
N GLN A 123 9.43 -0.30 3.72
CA GLN A 123 8.35 -1.22 3.37
C GLN A 123 7.13 -0.99 4.25
N VAL A 124 5.95 -1.20 3.70
CA VAL A 124 4.67 -1.09 4.42
C VAL A 124 4.07 -2.48 4.58
N ASP A 125 3.74 -2.85 5.82
CA ASP A 125 2.96 -4.06 6.10
C ASP A 125 1.50 -3.81 5.73
N LEU A 126 1.06 -4.37 4.60
CA LEU A 126 -0.33 -4.29 4.16
C LEU A 126 -1.27 -5.24 4.92
N GLY A 127 -0.73 -6.16 5.71
CA GLY A 127 -1.49 -7.05 6.58
C GLY A 127 -2.19 -6.34 7.74
N ARG A 128 -1.70 -5.16 8.14
CA ARG A 128 -2.28 -4.36 9.22
C ARG A 128 -3.55 -3.58 8.84
N PHE A 129 -3.83 -3.42 7.52
CA PHE A 129 -5.02 -2.71 7.04
C PHE A 129 -6.14 -3.70 6.72
N SER A 130 -7.29 -3.53 7.38
CA SER A 130 -8.49 -4.31 7.08
C SER A 130 -9.23 -3.75 5.88
N LEU A 131 -10.00 -4.60 5.22
CA LEU A 131 -10.90 -4.21 4.15
C LEU A 131 -12.23 -3.64 4.64
N ASP A 132 -12.56 -3.77 5.93
CA ASP A 132 -13.89 -3.42 6.45
C ASP A 132 -14.24 -1.93 6.28
N GLU A 133 -13.20 -1.06 6.28
CA GLU A 133 -13.33 0.39 6.12
C GLU A 133 -12.85 0.89 4.75
N ILE A 134 -12.35 0.01 3.89
CA ILE A 134 -11.83 0.37 2.57
C ILE A 134 -12.95 0.28 1.54
N GLY A 135 -13.20 1.38 0.83
CA GLY A 135 -14.17 1.44 -0.27
C GLY A 135 -13.53 1.16 -1.63
N GLU A 136 -12.24 1.46 -1.78
CA GLU A 136 -11.51 1.25 -3.03
C GLU A 136 -10.02 0.98 -2.77
N ILE A 137 -9.45 0.04 -3.53
CA ILE A 137 -8.02 -0.17 -3.65
C ILE A 137 -7.66 0.00 -5.12
N SER A 138 -6.72 0.90 -5.41
CA SER A 138 -6.21 1.12 -6.77
C SER A 138 -4.70 0.91 -6.81
N LEU A 139 -4.21 0.21 -7.82
CA LEU A 139 -2.79 0.07 -8.14
C LEU A 139 -2.49 0.81 -9.43
N TYR A 140 -1.49 1.68 -9.39
CA TYR A 140 -0.94 2.37 -10.57
C TYR A 140 0.49 1.91 -10.81
N ASN A 141 0.79 1.54 -12.04
CA ASN A 141 2.16 1.28 -12.49
C ASN A 141 2.87 2.63 -12.78
N GLY A 142 3.20 3.34 -11.70
CA GLY A 142 3.71 4.70 -11.71
C GLY A 142 2.99 5.58 -10.69
N GLN A 143 2.58 6.76 -11.11
CA GLN A 143 1.80 7.72 -10.33
C GLN A 143 0.32 7.65 -10.73
N LYS A 144 -0.54 8.30 -9.96
CA LYS A 144 -1.94 8.48 -10.31
C LYS A 144 -2.10 9.40 -11.53
N SER A 145 -3.14 9.17 -12.35
CA SER A 145 -3.39 9.99 -13.55
C SER A 145 -3.81 11.43 -13.24
N ASP A 146 -4.39 11.71 -12.07
CA ASP A 146 -4.72 13.07 -11.65
C ASP A 146 -3.44 13.81 -11.24
N ILE A 147 -3.13 14.94 -11.90
CA ILE A 147 -1.97 15.78 -11.56
C ILE A 147 -2.18 16.64 -10.31
N PHE A 148 -3.42 16.72 -9.79
CA PHE A 148 -3.74 17.41 -8.54
C PHE A 148 -3.47 16.52 -7.34
N GLN A 149 -2.19 16.35 -7.03
CA GLN A 149 -1.70 15.46 -5.97
C GLN A 149 -0.44 16.04 -5.30
N PRO A 150 -0.06 15.55 -4.10
CA PRO A 150 1.19 15.91 -3.43
C PRO A 150 2.42 15.66 -4.31
N ALA A 151 3.51 16.39 -4.06
CA ALA A 151 4.75 16.21 -4.80
C ALA A 151 5.30 14.77 -4.67
N LYS A 152 5.20 14.19 -3.49
CA LYS A 152 5.68 12.84 -3.16
C LYS A 152 5.04 11.74 -4.02
N ASP A 153 3.79 11.93 -4.47
CA ASP A 153 3.05 10.96 -5.28
C ASP A 153 3.68 10.77 -6.67
N PHE A 154 4.45 11.77 -7.16
CA PHE A 154 5.15 11.68 -8.44
C PHE A 154 6.45 10.85 -8.38
N GLY A 155 6.96 10.52 -7.17
CA GLY A 155 8.28 9.88 -6.99
C GLY A 155 8.28 8.35 -7.13
N ALA A 156 7.17 7.68 -6.86
CA ALA A 156 7.11 6.22 -6.75
C ALA A 156 7.17 5.49 -8.10
N SER A 157 7.76 4.29 -8.11
CA SER A 157 7.76 3.40 -9.28
C SER A 157 6.41 2.72 -9.49
N SER A 158 5.71 2.41 -8.40
CA SER A 158 4.32 1.94 -8.39
C SER A 158 3.62 2.48 -7.15
N SER A 159 2.30 2.62 -7.20
CA SER A 159 1.52 3.26 -6.14
C SER A 159 0.23 2.51 -5.86
N ILE A 160 0.01 2.16 -4.61
CA ILE A 160 -1.24 1.56 -4.12
C ILE A 160 -1.99 2.62 -3.33
N TYR A 161 -3.22 2.93 -3.75
CA TYR A 161 -4.10 3.86 -3.05
C TYR A 161 -5.20 3.10 -2.34
N LEU A 162 -5.31 3.32 -1.04
CA LEU A 162 -6.37 2.84 -0.17
C LEU A 162 -7.30 4.02 0.10
N GLN A 163 -8.52 3.94 -0.39
CA GLN A 163 -9.55 4.94 -0.14
C GLN A 163 -10.57 4.38 0.83
N SER A 164 -10.77 5.06 1.94
CA SER A 164 -11.79 4.67 2.90
C SER A 164 -13.21 4.86 2.36
N ALA A 165 -14.11 3.99 2.78
CA ALA A 165 -15.54 4.12 2.50
C ALA A 165 -16.08 5.35 3.22
N ARG A 166 -16.58 6.33 2.47
CA ARG A 166 -17.26 7.48 3.06
C ARG A 166 -18.70 7.09 3.44
N PRO A 167 -19.17 7.45 4.64
CA PRO A 167 -20.51 7.09 5.05
C PRO A 167 -21.55 7.81 4.19
N VAL A 168 -22.52 7.05 3.69
CA VAL A 168 -23.69 7.55 2.99
C VAL A 168 -24.90 7.27 3.88
N PHE A 169 -25.69 8.29 4.15
CA PHE A 169 -26.87 8.17 5.00
C PHE A 169 -28.13 8.23 4.15
N SER A 170 -29.02 7.26 4.34
CA SER A 170 -30.38 7.32 3.79
C SER A 170 -31.16 8.48 4.42
N GLU A 171 -32.22 8.93 3.76
CA GLU A 171 -33.07 10.01 4.25
C GLU A 171 -33.58 9.71 5.66
N GLY A 172 -33.46 10.67 6.57
CA GLY A 172 -33.87 10.54 7.98
C GLY A 172 -32.89 9.75 8.88
N ARG A 173 -31.93 8.99 8.35
CA ARG A 173 -30.99 8.26 9.19
C ARG A 173 -29.79 9.14 9.59
N LYS A 174 -29.49 9.09 10.90
CA LYS A 174 -28.32 9.80 11.47
C LYS A 174 -27.18 8.86 11.87
N VAL A 175 -27.44 7.56 11.95
CA VAL A 175 -26.48 6.55 12.41
C VAL A 175 -26.52 5.35 11.48
N ASN A 176 -25.35 4.88 11.04
CA ASN A 176 -25.15 3.61 10.36
C ASN A 176 -24.23 2.74 11.21
N VAL A 177 -24.57 1.47 11.36
CA VAL A 177 -23.76 0.49 12.09
C VAL A 177 -23.45 -0.68 11.16
N LYS A 178 -22.19 -1.09 11.11
CA LYS A 178 -21.73 -2.30 10.43
C LYS A 178 -20.95 -3.14 11.43
N ALA A 179 -21.30 -4.42 11.57
CA ALA A 179 -20.56 -5.37 12.37
C ALA A 179 -20.21 -6.58 11.49
N THR A 180 -18.99 -7.07 11.61
CA THR A 180 -18.49 -8.19 10.82
C THR A 180 -17.78 -9.16 11.75
N LEU A 181 -18.05 -10.45 11.57
CA LEU A 181 -17.32 -11.52 12.24
C LEU A 181 -16.72 -12.45 11.19
N LYS A 182 -15.42 -12.55 11.14
CA LYS A 182 -14.71 -13.52 10.30
C LYS A 182 -14.06 -14.57 11.20
N THR A 183 -14.21 -15.84 10.83
CA THR A 183 -13.55 -16.97 11.50
C THR A 183 -13.06 -17.94 10.45
N GLY A 184 -12.10 -18.77 10.81
CA GLY A 184 -11.52 -19.69 9.83
C GLY A 184 -10.38 -20.55 10.39
N SER A 185 -9.59 -21.09 9.47
CA SER A 185 -8.43 -21.93 9.78
C SER A 185 -7.44 -21.24 10.73
N PHE A 186 -6.62 -22.04 11.40
CA PHE A 186 -5.57 -21.60 12.32
C PHE A 186 -6.08 -20.92 13.61
N GLY A 187 -7.34 -21.21 13.99
CA GLY A 187 -7.97 -20.59 15.15
C GLY A 187 -8.24 -19.10 14.98
N LEU A 188 -8.51 -18.68 13.75
CA LEU A 188 -8.78 -17.28 13.44
C LEU A 188 -10.12 -16.84 14.05
N LEU A 189 -10.07 -15.71 14.77
CA LEU A 189 -11.20 -14.94 15.25
C LEU A 189 -10.94 -13.47 14.91
N ASN A 190 -11.81 -12.87 14.08
CA ASN A 190 -11.64 -11.50 13.61
C ASN A 190 -12.99 -10.75 13.61
N PRO A 191 -13.48 -10.32 14.80
CA PRO A 191 -14.60 -9.41 14.91
C PRO A 191 -14.19 -7.99 14.55
N SER A 192 -15.08 -7.23 13.91
CA SER A 192 -14.96 -5.79 13.69
C SER A 192 -16.31 -5.10 13.77
N ALA A 193 -16.31 -3.83 14.16
CA ALA A 193 -17.48 -2.98 14.18
C ALA A 193 -17.14 -1.56 13.73
N SER A 194 -18.05 -0.95 13.02
CA SER A 194 -17.96 0.42 12.55
C SER A 194 -19.29 1.15 12.79
N VAL A 195 -19.20 2.37 13.27
CA VAL A 195 -20.36 3.24 13.49
C VAL A 195 -20.11 4.57 12.82
N ALA A 196 -21.00 4.98 11.96
CA ALA A 196 -20.97 6.28 11.32
C ALA A 196 -22.12 7.16 11.83
N PHE A 197 -21.78 8.40 12.17
CA PHE A 197 -22.71 9.41 12.68
C PHE A 197 -22.80 10.58 11.70
N ARG A 198 -24.02 11.01 11.38
CA ARG A 198 -24.27 12.29 10.71
C ARG A 198 -24.41 13.36 11.79
N LEU A 199 -23.32 14.10 12.06
CA LEU A 199 -23.30 15.16 13.07
C LEU A 199 -24.07 16.39 12.62
N SER A 200 -23.98 16.72 11.32
CA SER A 200 -24.75 17.76 10.66
C SER A 200 -24.89 17.41 9.17
N ASP A 201 -25.55 18.27 8.39
CA ASP A 201 -25.64 18.08 6.93
C ASP A 201 -24.28 18.13 6.22
N ASN A 202 -23.32 18.76 6.85
CA ASN A 202 -21.98 18.93 6.29
C ASN A 202 -20.88 18.15 6.99
N ILE A 203 -21.17 17.53 8.14
CA ILE A 203 -20.14 16.85 8.95
C ILE A 203 -20.60 15.45 9.31
N SER A 204 -19.76 14.46 9.07
CA SER A 204 -19.93 13.09 9.50
C SER A 204 -18.70 12.57 10.24
N LEU A 205 -18.93 11.66 11.21
CA LEU A 205 -17.92 10.96 11.99
C LEU A 205 -18.06 9.46 11.74
N THR A 206 -16.97 8.77 11.49
CA THR A 206 -16.92 7.30 11.50
C THR A 206 -15.95 6.86 12.58
N VAL A 207 -16.34 5.88 13.39
CA VAL A 207 -15.47 5.23 14.38
C VAL A 207 -15.55 3.73 14.13
N SER A 208 -14.39 3.09 14.03
CA SER A 208 -14.32 1.65 13.82
C SER A 208 -13.26 1.01 14.70
N SER A 209 -13.48 -0.25 15.05
CA SER A 209 -12.49 -1.07 15.75
C SER A 209 -12.60 -2.52 15.27
N GLY A 210 -11.47 -3.20 15.22
CA GLY A 210 -11.38 -4.61 14.87
C GLY A 210 -10.28 -5.31 15.64
N LEU A 211 -10.52 -6.58 15.96
CA LEU A 211 -9.59 -7.44 16.65
C LEU A 211 -9.23 -8.61 15.74
N THR A 212 -7.99 -9.03 15.75
CA THR A 212 -7.56 -10.28 15.13
C THR A 212 -6.86 -11.14 16.18
N ASN A 213 -7.34 -12.36 16.38
CA ASN A 213 -6.68 -13.36 17.19
C ASN A 213 -6.57 -14.66 16.41
N ALA A 214 -5.38 -15.23 16.33
CA ALA A 214 -5.15 -16.50 15.66
C ALA A 214 -3.98 -17.24 16.31
N SER A 215 -4.05 -18.57 16.32
CA SER A 215 -2.96 -19.43 16.81
C SER A 215 -1.86 -19.63 15.77
N GLY A 216 -2.17 -19.45 14.49
CA GLY A 216 -1.25 -19.67 13.36
C GLY A 216 -0.68 -21.09 13.25
N ARG A 217 -1.26 -22.08 13.96
CA ARG A 217 -0.78 -23.45 13.96
C ARG A 217 -1.36 -24.26 12.81
N TYR A 218 -0.50 -24.91 12.05
CA TYR A 218 -0.90 -25.83 10.98
C TYR A 218 0.11 -26.94 10.77
N ARG A 219 -0.37 -28.07 10.25
CA ARG A 219 0.48 -29.20 9.86
C ARG A 219 0.97 -29.00 8.43
N PHE A 220 2.22 -29.33 8.19
CA PHE A 220 2.81 -29.32 6.85
C PHE A 220 3.81 -30.45 6.69
N ARG A 221 3.99 -30.91 5.44
CA ARG A 221 4.99 -31.90 5.09
C ARG A 221 6.33 -31.21 4.88
N CYS A 222 7.36 -31.68 5.58
CA CYS A 222 8.72 -31.18 5.48
C CYS A 222 9.62 -32.27 4.89
N ARG A 223 10.27 -31.97 3.77
CA ARG A 223 11.21 -32.85 3.08
C ARG A 223 12.56 -32.20 3.00
N GLY A 224 13.62 -32.94 3.30
CA GLY A 224 14.98 -32.51 3.08
C GLY A 224 15.70 -33.47 2.15
N TYR A 225 16.60 -32.94 1.36
CA TYR A 225 17.42 -33.67 0.40
C TYR A 225 18.89 -33.50 0.76
N ASP A 226 19.67 -34.54 0.54
CA ASP A 226 21.14 -34.51 0.69
C ASP A 226 21.80 -33.76 -0.49
N GLN A 227 23.11 -33.59 -0.45
CA GLN A 227 23.87 -32.94 -1.51
C GLN A 227 23.81 -33.65 -2.86
N LEU A 228 23.39 -34.94 -2.87
CA LEU A 228 23.20 -35.77 -4.06
C LEU A 228 21.74 -35.78 -4.54
N GLY A 229 20.88 -34.95 -3.96
CA GLY A 229 19.47 -34.90 -4.31
C GLY A 229 18.63 -36.07 -3.82
N ARG A 230 19.15 -36.93 -2.94
CA ARG A 230 18.40 -38.07 -2.35
C ARG A 230 17.60 -37.58 -1.15
N LEU A 231 16.40 -38.12 -0.98
CA LEU A 231 15.52 -37.83 0.15
C LEU A 231 16.20 -38.21 1.48
N SER A 232 16.54 -37.19 2.29
CA SER A 232 17.16 -37.36 3.60
C SER A 232 16.13 -37.56 4.71
N TYR A 233 15.03 -36.83 4.65
CA TYR A 233 13.90 -36.97 5.55
C TYR A 233 12.59 -36.53 4.90
N ASP A 234 11.49 -37.15 5.31
CA ASP A 234 10.11 -36.83 4.94
C ASP A 234 9.25 -36.97 6.20
N THR A 235 8.81 -35.87 6.73
CA THR A 235 8.07 -35.82 7.99
C THR A 235 6.92 -34.84 7.94
N THR A 236 5.92 -35.04 8.80
CA THR A 236 4.85 -34.09 9.04
C THR A 236 5.16 -33.33 10.32
N ALA A 237 5.35 -32.03 10.19
CA ALA A 237 5.62 -31.13 11.29
C ALA A 237 4.44 -30.18 11.55
N VAL A 238 4.42 -29.55 12.73
CA VAL A 238 3.47 -28.49 13.07
C VAL A 238 4.22 -27.16 13.06
N ARG A 239 3.70 -26.17 12.34
CA ARG A 239 4.20 -24.82 12.40
C ARG A 239 3.80 -24.19 13.74
N HIS A 240 4.78 -23.66 14.44
CA HIS A 240 4.62 -22.93 15.70
C HIS A 240 5.05 -21.48 15.54
N ASN A 241 4.77 -20.66 16.56
CA ASN A 241 5.16 -19.26 16.64
C ASN A 241 4.59 -18.41 15.48
N GLY A 242 3.39 -18.76 15.01
CA GLY A 242 2.65 -17.99 14.01
C GLY A 242 1.39 -17.33 14.59
N ASP A 243 1.32 -17.23 15.92
CA ASP A 243 0.21 -16.61 16.64
C ASP A 243 0.23 -15.10 16.53
N ILE A 244 -0.97 -14.50 16.58
CA ILE A 244 -1.15 -13.05 16.59
C ILE A 244 -2.32 -12.67 17.48
N PHE A 245 -2.12 -11.61 18.24
CA PHE A 245 -3.17 -10.81 18.81
C PHE A 245 -3.00 -9.38 18.32
N SER A 246 -4.00 -8.80 17.67
CA SER A 246 -3.93 -7.41 17.25
C SER A 246 -5.26 -6.68 17.40
N VAL A 247 -5.17 -5.39 17.67
CA VAL A 247 -6.31 -4.47 17.75
C VAL A 247 -6.04 -3.29 16.85
N ARG A 248 -7.01 -2.94 16.02
CA ARG A 248 -7.01 -1.74 15.19
C ARG A 248 -8.18 -0.87 15.59
N SER A 249 -7.96 0.45 15.68
CA SER A 249 -9.00 1.43 15.91
C SER A 249 -8.81 2.64 15.02
N GLU A 250 -9.88 3.13 14.44
CA GLU A 250 -9.86 4.29 13.55
C GLU A 250 -11.00 5.24 13.90
N ALA A 251 -10.72 6.53 13.74
CA ALA A 251 -11.76 7.57 13.80
C ALA A 251 -11.53 8.54 12.65
N ALA A 252 -12.57 8.87 11.89
CA ALA A 252 -12.48 9.76 10.75
C ALA A 252 -13.64 10.77 10.76
N LEU A 253 -13.27 12.05 10.67
CA LEU A 253 -14.19 13.18 10.47
C LEU A 253 -14.13 13.62 9.02
N TYR A 254 -15.28 13.80 8.42
CA TYR A 254 -15.43 14.32 7.06
C TYR A 254 -16.29 15.57 7.10
N GLY A 255 -15.83 16.64 6.46
CA GLY A 255 -16.56 17.89 6.38
C GLY A 255 -16.65 18.43 4.97
N LYS A 256 -17.73 19.16 4.68
CA LYS A 256 -17.94 19.92 3.46
C LYS A 256 -18.00 21.39 3.80
N THR A 257 -17.40 22.23 2.96
CA THR A 257 -17.53 23.68 2.99
C THR A 257 -18.24 24.14 1.71
N LYS A 258 -18.55 25.43 1.60
CA LYS A 258 -19.16 25.97 0.36
C LYS A 258 -18.27 25.78 -0.88
N THR A 259 -16.94 25.77 -0.69
CA THR A 259 -15.95 25.75 -1.78
C THR A 259 -15.04 24.54 -1.74
N GLY A 260 -15.30 23.57 -0.86
CA GLY A 260 -14.40 22.44 -0.76
C GLY A 260 -14.82 21.36 0.23
N ASN A 261 -13.88 20.53 0.60
CA ASN A 261 -14.05 19.48 1.58
C ASN A 261 -12.77 19.29 2.40
N TRP A 262 -12.93 18.70 3.57
CA TRP A 262 -11.83 18.32 4.43
C TRP A 262 -12.10 17.00 5.11
N SER A 263 -11.05 16.35 5.54
CA SER A 263 -11.11 15.15 6.37
C SER A 263 -9.95 15.12 7.36
N VAL A 264 -10.21 14.56 8.53
CA VAL A 264 -9.20 14.27 9.56
C VAL A 264 -9.39 12.82 9.96
N ARG A 265 -8.31 12.06 10.02
CA ARG A 265 -8.31 10.66 10.43
C ARG A 265 -7.27 10.41 11.50
N ALA A 266 -7.64 9.68 12.52
CA ALA A 266 -6.75 9.04 13.48
C ALA A 266 -6.81 7.52 13.29
N TYR A 267 -5.66 6.89 13.34
CA TYR A 267 -5.47 5.44 13.20
C TYR A 267 -4.56 4.94 14.30
N ASN A 268 -4.93 3.82 14.91
CA ASN A 268 -4.09 3.11 15.85
C ASN A 268 -4.12 1.62 15.57
N TYR A 269 -2.95 1.00 15.61
CA TYR A 269 -2.79 -0.45 15.45
C TYR A 269 -1.81 -0.95 16.50
N HIS A 270 -2.25 -1.94 17.27
CA HIS A 270 -1.44 -2.69 18.21
C HIS A 270 -1.37 -4.15 17.80
N SER A 271 -0.20 -4.78 17.86
CA SER A 271 -0.07 -6.21 17.68
C SER A 271 1.02 -6.81 18.56
N ASP A 272 0.76 -8.03 19.04
CA ASP A 272 1.75 -8.94 19.62
C ASP A 272 1.70 -10.25 18.83
N ARG A 273 2.83 -10.63 18.24
CA ARG A 273 2.86 -11.75 17.32
C ARG A 273 4.16 -12.56 17.40
N GLY A 274 4.04 -13.85 17.14
CA GLY A 274 5.17 -14.69 16.83
C GLY A 274 5.69 -14.42 15.41
N VAL A 275 6.99 -14.53 15.24
CA VAL A 275 7.64 -14.49 13.92
C VAL A 275 8.18 -15.89 13.66
N PRO A 276 7.48 -16.69 12.84
CA PRO A 276 7.93 -18.05 12.56
C PRO A 276 9.14 -18.01 11.65
N GLY A 277 10.31 -18.32 12.18
CA GLY A 277 11.58 -18.34 11.47
C GLY A 277 11.63 -19.36 10.33
N ALA A 278 12.68 -19.33 9.51
CA ALA A 278 12.91 -20.30 8.45
C ALA A 278 13.11 -21.70 9.03
N ILE A 279 12.65 -22.71 8.28
CA ILE A 279 12.90 -24.13 8.60
C ILE A 279 14.11 -24.57 7.78
N VAL A 280 15.21 -24.82 8.45
CA VAL A 280 16.45 -25.27 7.81
C VAL A 280 16.86 -26.61 8.41
N SER A 281 17.04 -27.62 7.55
CA SER A 281 17.47 -28.98 7.97
C SER A 281 16.59 -29.57 9.08
N ASN A 282 15.27 -29.46 8.95
CA ASN A 282 14.28 -29.88 9.95
C ASN A 282 14.42 -29.19 11.33
N VAL A 283 15.12 -28.07 11.39
CA VAL A 283 15.28 -27.26 12.58
C VAL A 283 14.30 -26.09 12.55
N PHE A 284 13.50 -25.95 13.60
CA PHE A 284 12.47 -24.94 13.75
C PHE A 284 12.96 -23.88 14.73
N ARG A 285 12.92 -22.61 14.33
CA ARG A 285 13.17 -21.46 15.21
C ARG A 285 11.83 -20.93 15.73
N ASN A 286 11.67 -20.85 17.05
CA ASN A 286 10.41 -20.46 17.68
C ASN A 286 10.59 -19.33 18.71
N GLY A 287 11.76 -18.72 18.80
CA GLY A 287 12.12 -17.71 19.81
C GLY A 287 11.83 -16.27 19.41
N GLU A 288 11.45 -16.04 18.16
CA GLU A 288 11.28 -14.68 17.64
C GLU A 288 9.87 -14.14 17.94
N ARG A 289 9.81 -12.96 18.58
CA ARG A 289 8.56 -12.26 18.89
C ARG A 289 8.65 -10.82 18.40
N MET A 290 7.51 -10.27 17.98
CA MET A 290 7.40 -8.88 17.56
C MET A 290 6.15 -8.24 18.13
N ARG A 291 6.30 -7.01 18.65
CA ARG A 291 5.19 -6.15 19.07
C ARG A 291 5.29 -4.85 18.31
N ASP A 292 4.17 -4.44 17.70
CA ASP A 292 4.05 -3.18 16.98
C ASP A 292 2.98 -2.31 17.63
N ASP A 293 3.29 -1.02 17.78
CA ASP A 293 2.33 0.03 18.11
C ASP A 293 2.48 1.14 17.07
N ASN A 294 1.49 1.27 16.18
CA ASN A 294 1.51 2.25 15.10
C ASN A 294 0.35 3.24 15.30
N PHE A 295 0.67 4.51 15.33
CA PHE A 295 -0.30 5.59 15.47
C PHE A 295 -0.04 6.65 14.42
N PHE A 296 -1.10 7.13 13.78
CA PHE A 296 -1.01 8.35 12.99
C PHE A 296 -2.28 9.19 13.07
N VAL A 297 -2.09 10.49 12.92
CA VAL A 297 -3.16 11.44 12.64
C VAL A 297 -2.83 12.14 11.34
N GLN A 298 -3.81 12.21 10.44
CA GLN A 298 -3.66 12.90 9.16
C GLN A 298 -4.88 13.74 8.84
N GLY A 299 -4.62 14.87 8.16
CA GLY A 299 -5.65 15.78 7.68
C GLY A 299 -5.44 16.13 6.22
N ARG A 300 -6.54 16.28 5.50
CA ARG A 300 -6.56 16.75 4.12
C ARG A 300 -7.66 17.79 3.96
N ALA A 301 -7.35 18.87 3.25
CA ALA A 301 -8.32 19.88 2.88
C ALA A 301 -8.15 20.26 1.42
N VAL A 302 -9.25 20.33 0.69
CA VAL A 302 -9.29 20.79 -0.70
C VAL A 302 -10.20 21.99 -0.77
N ASN A 303 -9.73 23.06 -1.40
CA ASN A 303 -10.51 24.28 -1.62
C ASN A 303 -10.47 24.73 -3.09
N VAL A 304 -11.60 25.09 -3.63
CA VAL A 304 -11.78 25.66 -4.97
C VAL A 304 -11.95 27.17 -4.83
N TRP A 305 -10.91 27.90 -5.17
CA TRP A 305 -10.87 29.37 -5.05
C TRP A 305 -11.59 30.07 -6.21
N SER A 306 -11.50 29.45 -7.39
CA SER A 306 -12.18 29.92 -8.59
C SER A 306 -12.44 28.75 -9.54
N ARG A 307 -13.15 28.99 -10.65
CA ARG A 307 -13.37 27.98 -11.70
C ARG A 307 -12.07 27.42 -12.30
N LYS A 308 -10.96 28.17 -12.18
CA LYS A 308 -9.66 27.83 -12.77
C LYS A 308 -8.58 27.46 -11.76
N PHE A 309 -8.81 27.68 -10.46
CA PHE A 309 -7.78 27.48 -9.46
C PHE A 309 -8.30 26.76 -8.22
N ARG A 310 -7.61 25.70 -7.84
CA ARG A 310 -7.87 24.91 -6.64
C ARG A 310 -6.58 24.55 -5.92
N SER A 311 -6.67 24.41 -4.60
CA SER A 311 -5.55 24.06 -3.73
C SER A 311 -5.92 22.88 -2.83
N MET A 312 -4.91 22.10 -2.49
CA MET A 312 -4.99 21.00 -1.54
C MET A 312 -3.92 21.19 -0.48
N PHE A 313 -4.27 20.97 0.77
CA PHE A 313 -3.37 20.97 1.91
C PHE A 313 -3.45 19.64 2.62
N ASN A 314 -2.32 19.06 2.95
CA ASN A 314 -2.23 17.82 3.71
C ASN A 314 -1.26 17.99 4.86
N ALA A 315 -1.57 17.34 5.98
CA ALA A 315 -0.68 17.25 7.14
C ALA A 315 -0.78 15.85 7.73
N ARG A 316 0.33 15.32 8.23
CA ARG A 316 0.38 14.03 8.92
C ARG A 316 1.43 14.04 10.00
N TYR A 317 1.08 13.45 11.15
CA TYR A 317 2.01 12.99 12.16
C TYR A 317 1.86 11.48 12.33
N ALA A 318 2.98 10.76 12.38
CA ALA A 318 2.98 9.33 12.65
C ALA A 318 4.05 8.99 13.69
N TYR A 319 3.71 8.02 14.54
CA TYR A 319 4.59 7.40 15.52
C TYR A 319 4.50 5.88 15.35
N ASP A 320 5.64 5.25 15.10
CA ASP A 320 5.74 3.80 14.98
C ASP A 320 6.71 3.28 16.05
N TYR A 321 6.25 2.33 16.85
CA TYR A 321 7.02 1.59 17.82
C TYR A 321 7.07 0.13 17.42
N THR A 322 8.25 -0.46 17.37
CA THR A 322 8.44 -1.89 17.16
C THR A 322 9.39 -2.44 18.20
N PHE A 323 8.95 -3.46 18.92
CA PHE A 323 9.78 -4.28 19.79
C PHE A 323 10.01 -5.62 19.09
N TYR A 324 11.27 -6.01 18.96
CA TYR A 324 11.69 -7.29 18.41
C TYR A 324 12.58 -8.02 19.39
N GLU A 325 12.32 -9.30 19.61
CA GLU A 325 13.07 -10.16 20.50
C GLU A 325 13.29 -11.53 19.84
N ASP A 326 14.53 -12.04 19.88
CA ASP A 326 14.88 -13.43 19.54
C ASP A 326 15.51 -14.09 20.76
N LYS A 327 14.80 -15.05 21.33
CA LYS A 327 15.21 -15.88 22.48
C LYS A 327 15.59 -17.30 22.06
N ASP A 328 15.72 -17.61 20.78
CA ASP A 328 16.13 -18.96 20.37
C ASP A 328 17.52 -19.25 20.92
N SER A 329 17.65 -20.33 21.70
CA SER A 329 18.90 -20.74 22.34
C SER A 329 20.04 -21.04 21.37
N ARG A 330 19.73 -21.13 20.09
CA ARG A 330 20.67 -21.38 18.99
C ARG A 330 21.07 -20.13 18.23
N SER A 331 20.51 -18.99 18.59
CA SER A 331 20.87 -17.67 18.07
C SER A 331 21.45 -16.78 19.17
N LEU A 332 22.11 -15.69 18.79
CA LEU A 332 22.44 -14.64 19.75
C LEU A 332 21.12 -14.04 20.27
N HIS A 333 20.97 -13.97 21.59
CA HIS A 333 19.86 -13.25 22.19
C HIS A 333 19.86 -11.81 21.69
N VAL A 334 18.81 -11.42 20.97
CA VAL A 334 18.65 -10.07 20.44
C VAL A 334 17.36 -9.48 20.97
N THR A 335 17.44 -8.30 21.53
CA THR A 335 16.28 -7.51 21.95
C THR A 335 16.48 -6.10 21.47
N ASN A 336 15.65 -5.66 20.51
CA ASN A 336 15.70 -4.33 19.93
C ASN A 336 14.36 -3.60 20.09
N THR A 337 14.44 -2.31 20.37
CA THR A 337 13.28 -1.42 20.38
C THR A 337 13.50 -0.29 19.41
N TYR A 338 12.62 -0.15 18.44
CA TYR A 338 12.66 0.88 17.41
C TYR A 338 11.55 1.89 17.65
N ARG A 339 11.87 3.18 17.56
CA ARG A 339 10.92 4.29 17.65
C ARG A 339 11.13 5.21 16.48
N GLN A 340 10.10 5.38 15.67
CA GLN A 340 10.11 6.28 14.52
C GLN A 340 9.09 7.39 14.74
N ASN A 341 9.45 8.59 14.28
CA ASN A 341 8.51 9.70 14.15
C ASN A 341 8.54 10.23 12.73
N GLU A 342 7.38 10.61 12.22
CA GLU A 342 7.22 11.28 10.93
C GLU A 342 6.35 12.52 11.12
N LEU A 343 6.79 13.63 10.54
CA LEU A 343 5.99 14.84 10.35
C LEU A 343 5.99 15.17 8.86
N TYR A 344 4.82 15.37 8.29
CA TYR A 344 4.65 15.63 6.87
C TYR A 344 3.65 16.75 6.63
N PHE A 345 4.00 17.68 5.73
CA PHE A 345 3.14 18.75 5.24
C PHE A 345 3.22 18.79 3.72
N SER A 346 2.10 19.06 3.07
CA SER A 346 2.02 19.17 1.62
C SER A 346 1.05 20.25 1.20
N THR A 347 1.39 20.93 0.11
CA THR A 347 0.47 21.79 -0.64
C THR A 347 0.55 21.43 -2.13
N ALA A 348 -0.60 21.27 -2.76
CA ALA A 348 -0.72 21.11 -4.20
C ALA A 348 -1.66 22.18 -4.75
N ASN A 349 -1.24 22.86 -5.80
CA ASN A 349 -1.97 23.95 -6.43
C ASN A 349 -2.15 23.64 -7.90
N MET A 350 -3.40 23.61 -8.35
CA MET A 350 -3.74 23.34 -9.74
C MET A 350 -4.42 24.54 -10.38
N TRP A 351 -3.95 24.88 -11.54
CA TRP A 351 -4.47 25.95 -12.38
C TRP A 351 -4.84 25.44 -13.76
N GLN A 352 -6.07 25.70 -14.19
CA GLN A 352 -6.50 25.51 -15.56
C GLN A 352 -5.99 26.68 -16.42
N ALA A 353 -4.81 26.47 -17.01
CA ALA A 353 -4.14 27.50 -17.81
C ALA A 353 -4.92 27.81 -19.09
N PHE A 354 -5.42 26.78 -19.76
CA PHE A 354 -6.26 26.85 -20.94
C PHE A 354 -7.44 25.86 -20.81
N SER A 355 -8.42 25.92 -21.71
CA SER A 355 -9.59 25.03 -21.68
C SER A 355 -9.25 23.54 -21.79
N ARG A 356 -8.07 23.21 -22.26
CA ARG A 356 -7.57 21.84 -22.48
C ARG A 356 -6.25 21.54 -21.79
N MET A 357 -5.78 22.45 -20.93
CA MET A 357 -4.51 22.31 -20.25
C MET A 357 -4.64 22.68 -18.78
N ASP A 358 -4.30 21.74 -17.92
CA ASP A 358 -4.15 21.93 -16.49
C ASP A 358 -2.66 21.88 -16.11
N VAL A 359 -2.25 22.70 -15.18
CA VAL A 359 -0.89 22.75 -14.61
C VAL A 359 -1.00 22.62 -13.10
N SER A 360 -0.17 21.78 -12.51
CA SER A 360 -0.09 21.59 -11.06
C SER A 360 1.32 21.85 -10.56
N LEU A 361 1.43 22.64 -9.49
CA LEU A 361 2.65 22.83 -8.72
C LEU A 361 2.42 22.34 -7.30
N SER A 362 3.25 21.41 -6.83
CA SER A 362 3.16 20.87 -5.49
C SER A 362 4.48 20.99 -4.75
N TYR A 363 4.39 21.21 -3.44
CA TYR A 363 5.52 21.22 -2.52
C TYR A 363 5.20 20.41 -1.28
N ASP A 364 6.13 19.54 -0.88
CA ASP A 364 6.02 18.73 0.31
C ASP A 364 7.27 18.88 1.17
N PHE A 365 7.05 18.88 2.48
CA PHE A 365 8.08 18.79 3.50
C PHE A 365 7.85 17.55 4.33
N GLN A 366 8.93 16.79 4.61
CA GLN A 366 8.88 15.61 5.47
C GLN A 366 10.08 15.60 6.41
N TRP A 367 9.83 15.33 7.68
CA TRP A 367 10.82 15.01 8.69
C TRP A 367 10.59 13.60 9.21
N ASN A 368 11.66 12.81 9.27
CA ASN A 368 11.65 11.47 9.84
C ASN A 368 12.78 11.32 10.86
N SER A 369 12.56 10.57 11.93
CA SER A 369 13.62 10.21 12.87
C SER A 369 13.51 8.74 13.28
N LEU A 370 14.64 8.12 13.61
CA LEU A 370 14.73 6.77 14.15
C LEU A 370 15.56 6.79 15.42
N ASP A 371 15.06 6.12 16.46
CA ASP A 371 15.78 5.82 17.68
C ASP A 371 15.73 4.32 17.96
N ILE A 372 16.84 3.73 18.39
CA ILE A 372 16.96 2.32 18.74
C ILE A 372 17.46 2.21 20.18
N ALA A 373 16.68 1.57 21.05
CA ALA A 373 17.13 1.16 22.36
C ALA A 373 17.58 -0.31 22.33
N ASN A 374 18.51 -0.66 23.22
CA ASN A 374 19.10 -2.00 23.33
C ASN A 374 19.85 -2.45 22.06
N TYR A 375 20.52 -1.50 21.43
CA TYR A 375 21.31 -1.74 20.26
C TYR A 375 22.57 -2.54 20.62
N MET A 376 22.57 -3.83 20.27
CA MET A 376 23.67 -4.74 20.57
C MET A 376 24.74 -4.72 19.47
N SER A 377 25.67 -3.79 19.57
CA SER A 377 26.86 -3.73 18.71
C SER A 377 28.13 -3.43 19.52
N GLY A 378 28.40 -4.21 20.54
CA GLY A 378 29.55 -3.97 21.41
C GLY A 378 29.51 -2.56 22.00
N ASN A 379 30.57 -1.77 21.81
CA ASN A 379 30.67 -0.38 22.29
C ASN A 379 30.16 0.67 21.28
N ALA A 380 29.52 0.28 20.17
CA ALA A 380 29.04 1.22 19.16
C ALA A 380 27.75 1.93 19.60
N VAL A 381 27.74 3.24 19.47
CA VAL A 381 26.57 4.09 19.74
C VAL A 381 25.73 4.18 18.48
N PHE A 382 24.41 3.98 18.61
CA PHE A 382 23.51 4.16 17.48
C PHE A 382 23.41 5.66 17.12
N PRO A 383 23.52 6.04 15.84
CA PRO A 383 23.64 7.45 15.45
C PRO A 383 22.38 8.29 15.64
N ARG A 384 21.21 7.71 16.00
CA ARG A 384 19.92 8.39 16.14
C ARG A 384 19.64 9.33 14.96
N PRO A 385 19.54 8.77 13.73
CA PRO A 385 19.44 9.55 12.53
C PRO A 385 18.11 10.29 12.44
N TYR A 386 18.14 11.45 11.78
CA TYR A 386 16.95 12.12 11.29
C TYR A 386 17.17 12.64 9.87
N ARG A 387 16.09 12.66 9.11
CA ARG A 387 16.05 13.03 7.70
C ARG A 387 15.11 14.17 7.48
N LEU A 388 15.58 15.20 6.80
CA LEU A 388 14.78 16.29 6.25
C LEU A 388 14.65 16.09 4.75
N THR A 389 13.43 16.10 4.24
CA THR A 389 13.15 15.94 2.82
C THR A 389 12.26 17.07 2.34
N ASN A 390 12.74 17.80 1.32
CA ASN A 390 11.95 18.77 0.57
C ASN A 390 11.67 18.18 -0.82
N MET A 391 10.43 18.27 -1.26
CA MET A 391 10.00 17.71 -2.53
C MET A 391 9.20 18.76 -3.29
N VAL A 392 9.47 18.86 -4.60
CA VAL A 392 8.76 19.78 -5.50
C VAL A 392 8.33 19.00 -6.73
N SER A 393 7.12 19.20 -7.20
CA SER A 393 6.70 18.68 -8.49
C SER A 393 6.01 19.76 -9.32
N LEU A 394 6.32 19.73 -10.62
CA LEU A 394 5.60 20.47 -11.65
C LEU A 394 5.01 19.46 -12.62
N ALA A 395 3.72 19.53 -12.87
CA ALA A 395 3.03 18.64 -13.78
C ALA A 395 2.06 19.42 -14.68
N ALA A 396 1.91 18.94 -15.91
CA ALA A 396 0.94 19.47 -16.86
C ALA A 396 0.18 18.31 -17.51
N SER A 397 -1.12 18.49 -17.71
CA SER A 397 -1.97 17.56 -18.47
C SER A 397 -2.68 18.28 -19.60
N PHE A 398 -2.77 17.60 -20.75
CA PHE A 398 -3.45 18.08 -21.93
C PHE A 398 -4.56 17.08 -22.29
N ASP A 399 -5.80 17.55 -22.42
CA ASP A 399 -6.94 16.78 -22.88
C ASP A 399 -7.40 17.31 -24.24
N LEU A 400 -7.04 16.58 -25.30
CA LEU A 400 -7.43 16.89 -26.67
C LEU A 400 -8.59 15.99 -27.16
N GLY A 401 -9.39 15.49 -26.21
CA GLY A 401 -10.52 14.62 -26.46
C GLY A 401 -10.11 13.16 -26.64
N ARG A 402 -9.62 12.76 -27.81
CA ARG A 402 -9.15 11.39 -28.05
C ARG A 402 -7.69 11.18 -27.59
N LEU A 403 -6.91 12.23 -27.57
CA LEU A 403 -5.50 12.22 -27.14
C LEU A 403 -5.38 12.91 -25.78
N LYS A 404 -4.83 12.20 -24.82
CA LYS A 404 -4.44 12.73 -23.52
C LYS A 404 -2.94 12.61 -23.34
N MET A 405 -2.32 13.65 -22.87
CA MET A 405 -0.89 13.68 -22.57
C MET A 405 -0.66 14.26 -21.19
N GLN A 406 0.33 13.75 -20.50
CA GLN A 406 0.73 14.25 -19.20
C GLN A 406 2.24 14.23 -19.11
N GLY A 407 2.83 15.35 -18.67
CA GLY A 407 4.24 15.45 -18.33
C GLY A 407 4.40 15.88 -16.89
N SER A 408 5.41 15.36 -16.20
CA SER A 408 5.76 15.78 -14.84
C SER A 408 7.28 15.76 -14.62
N ALA A 409 7.73 16.65 -13.75
CA ALA A 409 9.08 16.67 -13.21
C ALA A 409 8.98 16.73 -11.69
N PHE A 410 9.59 15.76 -11.01
CA PHE A 410 9.62 15.65 -9.56
C PHE A 410 11.06 15.77 -9.08
N GLY A 411 11.33 16.70 -8.17
CA GLY A 411 12.61 16.90 -7.50
C GLY A 411 12.51 16.59 -6.03
N GLN A 412 13.49 15.84 -5.51
CA GLN A 412 13.61 15.51 -4.09
C GLN A 412 14.99 15.91 -3.57
N PHE A 413 15.01 16.64 -2.45
CA PHE A 413 16.21 17.12 -1.77
C PHE A 413 16.21 16.57 -0.35
N VAL A 414 17.17 15.71 -0.06
CA VAL A 414 17.29 14.98 1.21
C VAL A 414 18.51 15.46 1.96
N SER A 415 18.36 15.68 3.27
CA SER A 415 19.46 15.92 4.18
C SER A 415 19.36 14.96 5.36
N ASP A 416 20.31 14.03 5.46
CA ASP A 416 20.45 13.10 6.57
C ASP A 416 21.41 13.70 7.61
N ARG A 417 21.01 13.62 8.88
CA ARG A 417 21.79 14.09 10.02
C ARG A 417 21.69 13.10 11.17
N SER A 418 22.62 13.20 12.12
CA SER A 418 22.63 12.42 13.36
C SER A 418 22.48 13.36 14.56
N ARG A 419 21.90 12.83 15.65
CA ARG A 419 21.88 13.52 16.96
C ARG A 419 23.12 13.21 17.81
N GLU A 420 23.84 12.13 17.48
CA GLU A 420 25.01 11.65 18.25
C GLU A 420 26.34 12.03 17.56
N PHE A 421 26.33 12.26 16.26
CA PHE A 421 27.56 12.48 15.47
C PHE A 421 27.41 13.68 14.53
N ASP A 422 28.24 14.70 14.70
CA ASP A 422 28.21 15.93 13.87
C ASP A 422 28.68 15.69 12.43
N ASN A 423 29.42 14.63 12.17
CA ASN A 423 29.98 14.32 10.84
C ASN A 423 28.97 13.64 9.90
N VAL A 424 27.79 13.24 10.38
CA VAL A 424 26.72 12.72 9.55
C VAL A 424 25.94 13.88 8.95
N ASN A 425 26.40 14.38 7.81
CA ASN A 425 25.72 15.43 7.04
C ASN A 425 25.75 15.04 5.56
N ASP A 426 24.84 14.15 5.18
CA ASP A 426 24.73 13.66 3.82
C ASP A 426 23.58 14.36 3.09
N LYS A 427 23.88 14.97 1.97
CA LYS A 427 22.90 15.66 1.12
C LYS A 427 22.79 14.92 -0.20
N ARG A 428 21.56 14.57 -0.57
CA ARG A 428 21.25 13.91 -1.83
C ARG A 428 20.14 14.65 -2.53
N SER A 429 20.24 14.74 -3.86
CA SER A 429 19.17 15.31 -4.69
C SER A 429 18.94 14.42 -5.91
N GLU A 430 17.68 14.22 -6.25
CA GLU A 430 17.27 13.41 -7.39
C GLU A 430 16.14 14.08 -8.16
N LEU A 431 16.14 13.88 -9.48
CA LEU A 431 15.12 14.36 -10.40
C LEU A 431 14.45 13.19 -11.12
N SER A 432 13.13 13.18 -11.15
CA SER A 432 12.27 12.17 -11.75
C SER A 432 11.39 12.79 -12.84
N PRO A 433 11.81 12.82 -14.10
CA PRO A 433 10.92 13.17 -15.20
C PRO A 433 10.00 11.99 -15.54
N ALA A 434 8.77 12.31 -15.97
CA ALA A 434 7.83 11.33 -16.47
C ALA A 434 6.97 11.92 -17.59
N PHE A 435 6.65 11.08 -18.57
CA PHE A 435 5.77 11.41 -19.68
C PHE A 435 4.80 10.26 -19.95
N TYR A 436 3.53 10.59 -20.12
CA TYR A 436 2.44 9.65 -20.35
C TYR A 436 1.59 10.12 -21.52
N VAL A 437 1.13 9.18 -22.32
CA VAL A 437 0.22 9.43 -23.44
C VAL A 437 -0.82 8.32 -23.50
N SER A 438 -2.06 8.71 -23.79
CA SER A 438 -3.17 7.79 -24.03
C SER A 438 -3.97 8.27 -25.22
N TYR A 439 -4.30 7.37 -26.14
CA TYR A 439 -5.07 7.66 -27.34
C TYR A 439 -6.26 6.73 -27.47
N LYS A 440 -7.48 7.30 -27.57
CA LYS A 440 -8.70 6.55 -27.84
C LYS A 440 -8.75 6.17 -29.33
N LEU A 441 -8.54 4.88 -29.62
CA LEU A 441 -8.41 4.39 -30.98
C LEU A 441 -9.74 4.44 -31.77
N LEU A 442 -10.83 4.00 -31.13
CA LEU A 442 -12.15 3.93 -31.73
C LEU A 442 -13.07 5.02 -31.17
N ARG A 443 -13.88 5.67 -32.04
CA ARG A 443 -14.81 6.73 -31.61
C ARG A 443 -15.94 6.18 -30.72
N ASN A 444 -16.49 5.03 -31.10
CA ASN A 444 -17.70 4.46 -30.51
C ASN A 444 -17.45 3.32 -29.51
N ARG A 445 -16.18 3.01 -29.22
CA ARG A 445 -15.78 1.97 -28.29
C ARG A 445 -14.69 2.51 -27.36
N GLU A 446 -14.66 2.01 -26.15
CA GLU A 446 -13.65 2.38 -25.17
C GLU A 446 -12.40 1.49 -25.36
N LEU A 447 -11.69 1.72 -26.47
CA LEU A 447 -10.41 1.11 -26.79
C LEU A 447 -9.32 2.17 -26.78
N TYR A 448 -8.34 1.99 -25.88
CA TYR A 448 -7.24 2.91 -25.68
C TYR A 448 -5.90 2.21 -25.94
N ILE A 449 -4.98 2.94 -26.53
CA ILE A 449 -3.54 2.63 -26.52
C ILE A 449 -2.88 3.68 -25.63
N ARG A 450 -2.00 3.23 -24.75
CA ARG A 450 -1.28 4.09 -23.82
C ARG A 450 0.19 3.73 -23.77
N ALA A 451 1.03 4.73 -23.55
CA ALA A 451 2.46 4.53 -23.37
C ALA A 451 2.99 5.50 -22.32
N PHE A 452 4.00 5.11 -21.61
CA PHE A 452 4.72 6.01 -20.73
C PHE A 452 6.21 5.69 -20.63
N SER A 453 6.96 6.71 -20.28
CA SER A 453 8.34 6.57 -19.80
C SER A 453 8.52 7.43 -18.56
N LYS A 454 9.11 6.83 -17.51
CA LYS A 454 9.32 7.48 -16.22
C LYS A 454 10.66 7.08 -15.63
N ARG A 455 11.39 8.05 -15.09
CA ARG A 455 12.47 7.76 -14.15
C ARG A 455 11.90 7.85 -12.73
N SER A 456 12.22 6.90 -11.88
CA SER A 456 11.95 6.90 -10.44
C SER A 456 13.20 6.51 -9.67
N PHE A 457 13.23 6.77 -8.37
CA PHE A 457 14.36 6.41 -7.53
C PHE A 457 13.90 6.03 -6.12
N ARG A 458 14.75 5.30 -5.41
CA ARG A 458 14.56 4.94 -4.01
C ARG A 458 15.75 5.43 -3.19
N MET A 459 15.49 6.27 -2.19
CA MET A 459 16.51 6.65 -1.22
C MET A 459 16.84 5.46 -0.30
N PRO A 460 18.11 5.29 0.11
CA PRO A 460 18.47 4.32 1.15
C PRO A 460 17.68 4.57 2.43
N THR A 461 17.23 3.51 3.07
CA THR A 461 16.52 3.57 4.34
C THR A 461 17.49 3.74 5.51
N PHE A 462 16.99 4.05 6.70
CA PHE A 462 17.85 4.12 7.89
C PHE A 462 18.49 2.77 8.21
N ASN A 463 17.78 1.65 7.98
CA ASN A 463 18.37 0.33 8.13
C ASN A 463 19.49 0.07 7.10
N ASP A 464 19.30 0.48 5.84
CA ASP A 464 20.32 0.35 4.82
C ASP A 464 21.61 1.09 5.23
N LEU A 465 21.47 2.28 5.82
CA LEU A 465 22.58 3.17 6.16
C LEU A 465 23.25 2.87 7.51
N TYR A 466 22.47 2.45 8.51
CA TYR A 466 22.89 2.49 9.91
C TYR A 466 22.68 1.19 10.70
N TYR A 467 22.13 0.12 10.11
CA TYR A 467 21.97 -1.16 10.81
C TYR A 467 23.33 -1.83 11.03
N THR A 468 23.64 -2.22 12.27
CA THR A 468 25.00 -2.53 12.78
C THR A 468 25.86 -3.49 11.97
N ASN A 469 25.26 -4.59 11.52
CA ASN A 469 26.03 -5.66 10.89
C ASN A 469 25.98 -5.59 9.35
N SER A 470 25.17 -4.70 8.81
CA SER A 470 24.93 -4.57 7.37
C SER A 470 24.92 -3.13 6.88
N ALA A 471 25.18 -2.15 7.77
CA ALA A 471 25.12 -0.73 7.43
C ALA A 471 26.21 -0.31 6.43
N ASN A 472 25.84 0.54 5.49
CA ASN A 472 26.78 1.20 4.59
C ASN A 472 26.32 2.65 4.36
N ALA A 473 26.99 3.59 5.02
CA ALA A 473 26.67 5.02 4.92
C ALA A 473 26.95 5.63 3.54
N LEU A 474 27.69 4.93 2.68
CA LEU A 474 28.06 5.39 1.32
C LEU A 474 27.05 4.97 0.25
N LEU A 475 25.93 4.35 0.62
CA LEU A 475 24.92 3.89 -0.35
C LEU A 475 24.34 5.05 -1.16
N LYS A 476 24.28 4.83 -2.47
CA LYS A 476 23.61 5.71 -3.43
C LYS A 476 22.13 5.37 -3.55
N PRO A 477 21.27 6.31 -3.96
CA PRO A 477 19.91 6.00 -4.34
C PRO A 477 19.84 4.99 -5.49
N GLU A 478 18.92 4.03 -5.41
CA GLU A 478 18.58 3.20 -6.56
C GLU A 478 17.85 4.05 -7.61
N SER A 479 18.15 3.86 -8.87
CA SER A 479 17.48 4.54 -9.98
C SER A 479 16.80 3.53 -10.90
N THR A 480 15.55 3.79 -11.27
CA THR A 480 14.77 2.94 -12.17
C THR A 480 14.23 3.77 -13.32
N VAL A 481 14.45 3.31 -14.55
CA VAL A 481 13.76 3.83 -15.75
C VAL A 481 12.73 2.79 -16.16
N GLN A 482 11.49 3.21 -16.24
CA GLN A 482 10.33 2.40 -16.60
C GLN A 482 9.80 2.87 -17.96
N THR A 483 9.55 1.94 -18.86
CA THR A 483 8.87 2.17 -20.14
C THR A 483 7.78 1.14 -20.31
N ASP A 484 6.61 1.57 -20.74
CA ASP A 484 5.42 0.76 -20.81
C ASP A 484 4.63 1.11 -22.08
N LEU A 485 4.08 0.09 -22.72
CA LEU A 485 3.15 0.20 -23.83
C LEU A 485 1.98 -0.75 -23.58
N GLY A 486 0.78 -0.19 -23.48
CA GLY A 486 -0.39 -0.97 -23.15
C GLY A 486 -1.61 -0.65 -23.99
N THR A 487 -2.58 -1.53 -23.88
CA THR A 487 -3.92 -1.38 -24.46
C THR A 487 -4.97 -1.73 -23.43
N GLU A 488 -6.10 -1.05 -23.52
CA GLU A 488 -7.24 -1.26 -22.64
C GLU A 488 -8.53 -1.19 -23.44
N TYR A 489 -9.37 -2.19 -23.27
CA TYR A 489 -10.67 -2.27 -23.87
C TYR A 489 -11.74 -2.46 -22.81
N SER A 490 -12.80 -1.65 -22.87
CA SER A 490 -13.99 -1.79 -22.03
C SER A 490 -15.23 -1.65 -22.86
N ASP A 491 -16.18 -2.56 -22.68
CA ASP A 491 -17.48 -2.49 -23.31
C ASP A 491 -18.56 -3.09 -22.42
N ARG A 492 -19.77 -2.60 -22.61
CA ARG A 492 -20.96 -3.12 -21.94
C ARG A 492 -21.98 -3.51 -22.99
N PHE A 493 -22.19 -4.80 -23.13
CA PHE A 493 -23.27 -5.40 -23.90
C PHE A 493 -24.53 -5.50 -23.02
N SER A 494 -25.67 -5.81 -23.59
CA SER A 494 -26.94 -5.87 -22.85
C SER A 494 -26.93 -6.81 -21.65
N PHE A 495 -26.17 -7.90 -21.71
CA PHE A 495 -26.09 -8.93 -20.67
C PHE A 495 -24.67 -9.18 -20.14
N CYS A 496 -23.67 -8.50 -20.70
CA CYS A 496 -22.27 -8.75 -20.37
C CYS A 496 -21.47 -7.45 -20.29
N THR A 497 -20.63 -7.33 -19.28
CA THR A 497 -19.61 -6.28 -19.15
C THR A 497 -18.24 -6.91 -19.28
N VAL A 498 -17.39 -6.36 -20.14
CA VAL A 498 -16.04 -6.86 -20.39
C VAL A 498 -15.05 -5.73 -20.19
N HIS A 499 -13.98 -6.02 -19.46
CA HIS A 499 -12.81 -5.16 -19.33
C HIS A 499 -11.55 -5.99 -19.55
N LEU A 500 -10.74 -5.61 -20.53
CA LEU A 500 -9.50 -6.26 -20.91
C LEU A 500 -8.36 -5.26 -20.87
N SER A 501 -7.22 -5.63 -20.31
CA SER A 501 -5.99 -4.86 -20.44
C SER A 501 -4.79 -5.75 -20.73
N ALA A 502 -3.83 -5.21 -21.45
CA ALA A 502 -2.54 -5.83 -21.70
C ALA A 502 -1.47 -4.74 -21.73
N ASP A 503 -0.42 -4.90 -20.94
CA ASP A 503 0.69 -3.95 -20.82
C ASP A 503 2.01 -4.69 -21.00
N ALA A 504 2.83 -4.29 -21.95
CA ALA A 504 4.20 -4.74 -22.13
C ALA A 504 5.14 -3.69 -21.54
N TYR A 505 6.08 -4.12 -20.71
CA TYR A 505 6.95 -3.20 -19.99
C TYR A 505 8.42 -3.58 -20.02
N TRP A 506 9.25 -2.57 -19.89
CA TRP A 506 10.68 -2.68 -19.72
C TRP A 506 11.16 -1.73 -18.63
N ASN A 507 11.76 -2.29 -17.57
CA ASN A 507 12.28 -1.55 -16.42
C ASN A 507 13.77 -1.83 -16.29
N MET A 508 14.57 -0.76 -16.26
CA MET A 508 16.02 -0.82 -16.04
C MET A 508 16.33 -0.26 -14.66
N VAL A 509 16.83 -1.12 -13.76
CA VAL A 509 17.25 -0.72 -12.41
C VAL A 509 18.76 -0.58 -12.38
N LYS A 510 19.26 0.52 -11.80
CA LYS A 510 20.68 0.78 -11.56
C LYS A 510 20.93 1.04 -10.07
N ASP A 511 22.13 0.73 -9.61
CA ASP A 511 22.58 0.91 -8.22
C ASP A 511 21.64 0.23 -7.22
N LYS A 512 21.10 -0.96 -7.58
CA LYS A 512 20.17 -1.71 -6.73
C LYS A 512 20.81 -2.01 -5.38
N ILE A 513 20.13 -1.66 -4.30
CA ILE A 513 20.58 -1.95 -2.93
C ILE A 513 20.15 -3.37 -2.59
N ILE A 514 21.12 -4.22 -2.33
CA ILE A 514 20.90 -5.62 -1.96
C ILE A 514 21.66 -5.96 -0.68
N ALA A 515 21.08 -6.87 0.11
CA ALA A 515 21.78 -7.47 1.23
C ALA A 515 22.71 -8.56 0.71
N TYR A 516 23.98 -8.41 0.92
CA TYR A 516 25.01 -9.36 0.51
C TYR A 516 25.59 -10.08 1.74
N PRO A 517 25.68 -11.43 1.76
CA PRO A 517 26.27 -12.16 2.86
C PRO A 517 27.78 -11.91 2.94
N ASN A 518 28.27 -11.53 4.10
CA ASN A 518 29.67 -11.26 4.33
C ASN A 518 30.32 -12.42 5.10
N GLY A 519 30.99 -13.32 4.35
CA GLY A 519 31.73 -14.45 4.90
C GLY A 519 30.87 -15.62 5.38
N GLN A 520 31.47 -16.53 6.19
CA GLN A 520 30.83 -17.74 6.71
C GLN A 520 29.84 -17.51 7.88
N GLN A 521 29.82 -16.33 8.44
CA GLN A 521 28.86 -15.94 9.46
C GLN A 521 27.69 -15.22 8.80
N PHE A 522 26.48 -15.44 9.26
CA PHE A 522 25.22 -14.82 8.79
C PHE A 522 25.20 -13.28 8.95
N ARG A 523 26.26 -12.62 8.52
CA ARG A 523 26.38 -11.15 8.48
C ARG A 523 26.10 -10.68 7.07
N TRP A 524 25.17 -9.77 6.96
CA TRP A 524 24.75 -9.17 5.70
C TRP A 524 25.31 -7.76 5.62
N THR A 525 25.77 -7.35 4.45
CA THR A 525 26.18 -5.97 4.17
C THR A 525 25.29 -5.42 3.06
N MET A 526 24.82 -4.20 3.22
CA MET A 526 24.04 -3.53 2.17
C MET A 526 25.00 -2.91 1.16
N LEU A 527 24.82 -3.22 -0.10
CA LEU A 527 25.68 -2.75 -1.19
C LEU A 527 24.84 -2.26 -2.36
N ASN A 528 25.31 -1.22 -3.06
CA ASN A 528 24.81 -0.87 -4.38
C ASN A 528 25.42 -1.84 -5.41
N LEU A 529 24.94 -3.04 -5.42
CA LEU A 529 25.30 -4.03 -6.42
C LEU A 529 24.12 -4.17 -7.38
N GLY A 530 24.40 -3.91 -8.63
CA GLY A 530 23.48 -4.42 -9.59
C GLY A 530 22.85 -3.46 -10.52
N LYS A 531 22.83 -3.96 -11.73
CA LYS A 531 21.94 -3.55 -12.80
C LYS A 531 21.00 -4.70 -13.05
N VAL A 532 19.69 -4.43 -13.02
CA VAL A 532 18.68 -5.43 -13.29
C VAL A 532 17.86 -4.99 -14.49
N ASP A 533 17.72 -5.87 -15.46
CA ASP A 533 16.86 -5.71 -16.65
C ASP A 533 15.59 -6.52 -16.42
N ILE A 534 14.44 -5.84 -16.38
CA ILE A 534 13.14 -6.46 -16.13
C ILE A 534 12.25 -6.20 -17.34
N ARG A 535 11.81 -7.28 -17.99
CA ARG A 535 10.87 -7.23 -19.10
C ARG A 535 9.70 -8.13 -18.83
N GLY A 536 8.51 -7.70 -19.19
CA GLY A 536 7.33 -8.54 -18.96
C GLY A 536 6.10 -8.05 -19.68
N VAL A 537 5.05 -8.86 -19.53
CA VAL A 537 3.70 -8.60 -20.02
C VAL A 537 2.72 -8.90 -18.91
N ASP A 538 1.86 -7.95 -18.60
CA ASP A 538 0.72 -8.11 -17.71
C ASP A 538 -0.56 -8.17 -18.56
N VAL A 539 -1.43 -9.14 -18.29
CA VAL A 539 -2.74 -9.28 -18.93
C VAL A 539 -3.81 -9.38 -17.85
N SER A 540 -4.90 -8.65 -18.01
CA SER A 540 -6.08 -8.80 -17.17
C SER A 540 -7.36 -8.91 -17.99
N ALA A 541 -8.29 -9.73 -17.50
CA ALA A 541 -9.61 -9.88 -18.07
C ALA A 541 -10.65 -9.95 -16.95
N ASP A 542 -11.52 -8.96 -16.91
CA ASP A 542 -12.68 -8.92 -16.01
C ASP A 542 -13.94 -9.05 -16.84
N VAL A 543 -14.74 -10.08 -16.58
CA VAL A 543 -15.98 -10.35 -17.29
C VAL A 543 -17.10 -10.52 -16.27
N ALA A 544 -18.20 -9.81 -16.46
CA ALA A 544 -19.41 -10.00 -15.66
C ALA A 544 -20.61 -10.20 -16.58
N VAL A 545 -21.39 -11.26 -16.33
CA VAL A 545 -22.59 -11.63 -17.09
C VAL A 545 -23.79 -11.56 -16.16
N ASP A 546 -24.78 -10.77 -16.53
CA ASP A 546 -26.04 -10.62 -15.79
C ASP A 546 -27.13 -11.43 -16.49
N ILE A 547 -27.58 -12.53 -15.84
CA ILE A 547 -28.63 -13.43 -16.33
C ILE A 547 -29.79 -13.36 -15.36
N SER A 548 -30.81 -12.54 -15.67
CA SER A 548 -31.97 -12.32 -14.79
C SER A 548 -31.53 -11.87 -13.39
N LYS A 549 -31.68 -12.73 -12.39
CA LYS A 549 -31.30 -12.47 -10.98
C LYS A 549 -29.89 -12.97 -10.65
N LEU A 550 -29.22 -13.66 -11.55
CA LEU A 550 -27.90 -14.23 -11.37
C LEU A 550 -26.85 -13.34 -12.02
N ARG A 551 -25.82 -12.97 -11.26
CA ARG A 551 -24.63 -12.31 -11.78
C ARG A 551 -23.44 -13.25 -11.66
N LEU A 552 -22.85 -13.60 -12.78
CA LEU A 552 -21.60 -14.35 -12.84
C LEU A 552 -20.47 -13.38 -13.16
N ALA A 553 -19.42 -13.40 -12.37
CA ALA A 553 -18.24 -12.58 -12.60
C ALA A 553 -16.98 -13.45 -12.57
N ALA A 554 -16.09 -13.22 -13.52
CA ALA A 554 -14.79 -13.86 -13.59
C ALA A 554 -13.71 -12.78 -13.73
N ARG A 555 -12.63 -12.94 -12.98
CA ARG A 555 -11.43 -12.11 -13.07
C ARG A 555 -10.24 -13.02 -13.30
N LEU A 556 -9.52 -12.80 -14.36
CA LEU A 556 -8.31 -13.51 -14.72
C LEU A 556 -7.15 -12.51 -14.80
N GLN A 557 -6.05 -12.86 -14.17
CA GLN A 557 -4.84 -12.07 -14.13
C GLN A 557 -3.66 -12.97 -14.50
N TYR A 558 -2.82 -12.50 -15.39
CA TYR A 558 -1.60 -13.22 -15.77
C TYR A 558 -0.45 -12.25 -15.96
N THR A 559 0.71 -12.62 -15.45
CA THR A 559 1.96 -11.90 -15.63
C THR A 559 3.04 -12.85 -16.09
N PHE A 560 3.66 -12.53 -17.19
CA PHE A 560 4.97 -13.06 -17.59
C PHE A 560 6.04 -12.00 -17.35
N GLN A 561 7.12 -12.33 -16.66
CA GLN A 561 8.22 -11.41 -16.45
C GLN A 561 9.56 -12.13 -16.39
N LYS A 562 10.56 -11.49 -16.96
CA LYS A 562 11.96 -11.89 -16.87
C LYS A 562 12.76 -10.76 -16.23
N ALA A 563 13.27 -11.02 -15.02
CA ALA A 563 14.05 -10.06 -14.24
C ALA A 563 15.46 -10.62 -14.08
N ILE A 564 16.40 -10.14 -14.87
CA ILE A 564 17.75 -10.70 -14.97
C ILE A 564 18.81 -9.74 -14.43
N ASP A 565 19.78 -10.31 -13.75
CA ASP A 565 20.99 -9.59 -13.33
C ASP A 565 21.90 -9.35 -14.53
N ILE A 566 22.21 -8.08 -14.80
CA ILE A 566 23.14 -7.66 -15.85
C ILE A 566 24.32 -6.84 -15.30
N THR A 567 24.64 -7.05 -14.03
CA THR A 567 25.64 -6.28 -13.28
C THR A 567 27.04 -6.46 -13.83
N ASP A 568 27.53 -7.70 -13.82
CA ASP A 568 28.90 -8.03 -14.20
C ASP A 568 28.93 -9.28 -15.09
N LYS A 569 29.45 -9.12 -16.32
CA LYS A 569 29.52 -10.18 -17.32
C LYS A 569 30.45 -11.34 -16.93
N THR A 570 31.31 -11.14 -15.96
CA THR A 570 32.31 -12.12 -15.51
C THR A 570 31.79 -13.04 -14.42
N THR A 571 30.64 -12.71 -13.82
CA THR A 571 30.06 -13.48 -12.71
C THR A 571 29.19 -14.62 -13.21
N PHE A 572 29.09 -15.69 -12.44
CA PHE A 572 28.20 -16.83 -12.68
C PHE A 572 26.71 -16.42 -12.69
N TYR A 573 26.34 -15.33 -12.00
CA TYR A 573 24.98 -14.84 -11.90
C TYR A 573 24.54 -13.96 -13.07
N TYR A 574 25.43 -13.63 -13.99
CA TYR A 574 25.11 -12.79 -15.14
C TYR A 574 24.02 -13.41 -16.02
N ARG A 575 22.96 -12.65 -16.28
CA ARG A 575 21.73 -13.05 -17.00
C ARG A 575 20.90 -14.12 -16.32
N ASN A 576 21.15 -14.44 -15.06
CA ASN A 576 20.25 -15.29 -14.29
C ASN A 576 19.08 -14.48 -13.74
N GLN A 577 17.94 -15.16 -13.56
CA GLN A 577 16.75 -14.60 -12.90
C GLN A 577 17.10 -14.22 -11.46
N ILE A 578 16.70 -13.01 -11.03
CA ILE A 578 16.91 -12.59 -9.65
C ILE A 578 16.02 -13.41 -8.69
N PRO A 579 16.47 -13.65 -7.45
CA PRO A 579 15.68 -14.38 -6.46
C PRO A 579 14.32 -13.73 -6.19
N TYR A 580 13.33 -14.57 -5.88
CA TYR A 580 11.96 -14.17 -5.53
C TYR A 580 11.20 -13.39 -6.63
N ALA A 581 11.57 -13.60 -7.89
CA ALA A 581 10.91 -13.03 -9.06
C ALA A 581 10.41 -14.17 -9.96
N PRO A 582 9.20 -14.73 -9.76
CA PRO A 582 8.67 -15.79 -10.60
C PRO A 582 8.49 -15.30 -12.05
N GLU A 583 8.83 -16.14 -13.02
CA GLU A 583 8.63 -15.79 -14.44
C GLU A 583 7.15 -15.77 -14.80
N HIS A 584 6.35 -16.64 -14.20
CA HIS A 584 4.92 -16.77 -14.44
C HIS A 584 4.15 -16.62 -13.13
N SER A 585 3.14 -15.77 -13.11
CA SER A 585 2.23 -15.63 -11.99
C SER A 585 0.82 -15.27 -12.49
N GLY A 586 -0.20 -15.57 -11.70
CA GLY A 586 -1.57 -15.28 -12.08
C GLY A 586 -2.57 -15.62 -10.97
N SER A 587 -3.80 -15.18 -11.18
CA SER A 587 -4.94 -15.44 -10.30
C SER A 587 -6.24 -15.56 -11.09
#